data_dd86f92a99f626a68e5ca6559c233672
#
_entry.id   dd86f92a99f626a68e5ca6559c233672
#
_cell.length_a   1.000
_cell.length_b   1.000
_cell.length_c   1.000
_cell.angle_alpha   90.00
_cell.angle_beta   90.00
_cell.angle_gamma   90.00
#
_symmetry.space_group_name_H-M   'P 1'
#
loop_
_entity.id
_entity.type
_entity.pdbx_description
1 polymer ?
#
loop_
_entity_poly.entity_id
_entity_poly.type
_entity_poly.pdbx_seq_one_letter_code
_entity_poly.pdbx_strand_id
1 'polypeptide(L)'
;MTKYDIIIPIGSVCKTSQNLRDLKKQNESLPFDWIFVADLDMIYTALETHFADFLKLENMEYKCKESEQTDIYFDRATGIGFWHDFPHNVPIEKSFDAIKKKYNRRIERLFNEIGQAKDILFLRVCTIRPKSDYSIENIIYHKTVTSDEVVEEQFQRLKALYPDKNVDMLEVSLFNEPHPYLERQLNSNLVRIEAYSPIKYEWQGDPAVFKKILRPYDLKYGVKFKYLLKTIRFKAHKFAVNIGAKLGIAKYQEEKKRLKKHF
;
A
#
# COMPACT_ATOMS: atom_id res chain seq x y z
N MET A 1 -15.69 14.33 10.12
CA MET A 1 -14.45 14.04 9.38
C MET A 1 -13.52 13.30 10.30
N THR A 2 -13.32 12.01 10.05
CA THR A 2 -12.48 11.14 10.84
C THR A 2 -11.01 11.35 10.47
N LYS A 3 -10.12 11.41 11.47
CA LYS A 3 -8.70 11.68 11.26
C LYS A 3 -7.84 10.53 11.74
N TYR A 4 -6.89 10.14 10.90
CA TYR A 4 -5.97 9.04 11.12
C TYR A 4 -4.53 9.50 11.20
N ASP A 5 -3.68 8.75 11.88
CA ASP A 5 -2.25 8.96 11.89
C ASP A 5 -1.65 8.51 10.54
N ILE A 6 -2.22 7.43 9.97
CA ILE A 6 -1.84 6.91 8.65
C ILE A 6 -3.06 6.33 7.92
N ILE A 7 -3.08 6.49 6.59
CA ILE A 7 -3.95 5.77 5.67
C ILE A 7 -3.08 4.82 4.86
N ILE A 8 -3.35 3.52 4.97
CA ILE A 8 -2.56 2.45 4.34
C ILE A 8 -3.36 1.87 3.18
N PRO A 9 -2.93 2.09 1.92
CA PRO A 9 -3.53 1.41 0.78
C PRO A 9 -3.17 -0.08 0.82
N ILE A 10 -4.18 -0.95 0.69
CA ILE A 10 -4.02 -2.41 0.72
C ILE A 10 -4.61 -3.09 -0.52
N GLY A 11 -4.45 -2.49 -1.67
CA GLY A 11 -4.84 -3.09 -2.95
C GLY A 11 -6.17 -2.57 -3.46
N SER A 12 -6.78 -3.22 -4.46
CA SER A 12 -6.23 -4.40 -5.19
C SER A 12 -5.13 -4.02 -6.19
N VAL A 13 -5.08 -2.76 -6.63
CA VAL A 13 -4.14 -2.23 -7.64
C VAL A 13 -3.68 -0.81 -7.29
N CYS A 14 -2.76 -0.28 -8.08
CA CYS A 14 -2.10 1.02 -7.89
C CYS A 14 -3.04 2.25 -7.82
N LYS A 15 -4.28 2.18 -8.35
CA LYS A 15 -5.24 3.30 -8.31
C LYS A 15 -5.52 3.82 -6.90
N THR A 16 -5.50 2.95 -5.89
CA THR A 16 -5.70 3.32 -4.49
C THR A 16 -4.66 4.33 -4.04
N SER A 17 -3.39 4.01 -4.25
CA SER A 17 -2.26 4.85 -3.87
C SER A 17 -2.16 6.11 -4.71
N GLN A 18 -2.45 6.02 -6.02
CA GLN A 18 -2.47 7.19 -6.89
C GLN A 18 -3.47 8.22 -6.40
N ASN A 19 -4.72 7.81 -6.13
CA ASN A 19 -5.76 8.73 -5.65
C ASN A 19 -5.47 9.29 -4.25
N LEU A 20 -4.87 8.51 -3.35
CA LEU A 20 -4.42 9.03 -2.06
C LEU A 20 -3.37 10.13 -2.21
N ARG A 21 -2.45 10.01 -3.18
CA ARG A 21 -1.42 11.03 -3.48
C ARG A 21 -2.03 12.29 -4.09
N ASP A 22 -2.92 12.13 -5.06
CA ASP A 22 -3.60 13.25 -5.73
C ASP A 22 -4.42 14.06 -4.73
N LEU A 23 -5.05 13.38 -3.76
CA LEU A 23 -5.78 14.00 -2.67
C LEU A 23 -4.90 14.42 -1.48
N LYS A 24 -3.58 14.28 -1.57
CA LYS A 24 -2.60 14.63 -0.53
C LYS A 24 -2.83 13.90 0.79
N LYS A 25 -3.25 12.65 0.72
CA LYS A 25 -3.50 11.76 1.87
C LYS A 25 -2.41 10.71 2.04
N GLN A 26 -1.46 10.64 1.11
CA GLN A 26 -0.26 9.79 1.17
C GLN A 26 0.94 10.55 0.61
N ASN A 27 2.10 10.43 1.26
CA ASN A 27 3.33 11.09 0.86
C ASN A 27 4.41 10.12 0.35
N GLU A 28 4.54 8.98 1.00
CA GLU A 28 5.61 8.03 0.73
C GLU A 28 5.04 6.68 0.28
N SER A 29 5.76 6.00 -0.61
CA SER A 29 5.36 4.67 -1.06
C SER A 29 5.45 3.65 0.06
N LEU A 30 4.40 2.84 0.19
CA LEU A 30 4.27 1.66 1.03
C LEU A 30 4.37 0.37 0.19
N PRO A 31 4.56 -0.81 0.77
CA PRO A 31 4.78 -2.03 -0.01
C PRO A 31 3.62 -2.40 -0.94
N PHE A 32 2.38 -2.11 -0.58
CA PHE A 32 1.20 -2.47 -1.36
C PHE A 32 0.77 -1.43 -2.42
N ASP A 33 1.52 -0.34 -2.60
CA ASP A 33 1.11 0.78 -3.46
C ASP A 33 1.04 0.45 -4.95
N TRP A 34 2.04 -0.27 -5.45
CA TRP A 34 2.29 -0.43 -6.89
C TRP A 34 2.30 -1.90 -7.30
N ILE A 35 1.63 -2.73 -6.53
CA ILE A 35 1.50 -4.16 -6.75
C ILE A 35 0.04 -4.53 -6.93
N PHE A 36 -0.16 -5.71 -7.46
CA PHE A 36 -1.46 -6.35 -7.53
C PHE A 36 -1.65 -7.29 -6.33
N VAL A 37 -2.78 -7.14 -5.65
CA VAL A 37 -3.18 -8.01 -4.54
C VAL A 37 -4.65 -8.39 -4.72
N ALA A 38 -4.89 -9.65 -5.05
CA ALA A 38 -6.24 -10.14 -5.31
C ALA A 38 -7.08 -10.23 -4.03
N ASP A 39 -6.47 -10.60 -2.91
CA ASP A 39 -7.17 -10.99 -1.68
C ASP A 39 -6.66 -10.28 -0.45
N LEU A 40 -7.55 -10.03 0.51
CA LEU A 40 -7.18 -9.52 1.84
C LEU A 40 -6.33 -10.53 2.63
N ASP A 41 -6.52 -11.84 2.41
CA ASP A 41 -5.71 -12.86 3.06
C ASP A 41 -4.22 -12.77 2.67
N MET A 42 -3.90 -12.36 1.43
CA MET A 42 -2.52 -12.07 1.03
C MET A 42 -1.93 -10.91 1.82
N ILE A 43 -2.72 -9.86 2.06
CA ILE A 43 -2.31 -8.70 2.89
C ILE A 43 -2.11 -9.13 4.33
N TYR A 44 -3.09 -9.85 4.89
CA TYR A 44 -3.01 -10.37 6.25
C TYR A 44 -1.74 -11.20 6.45
N THR A 45 -1.50 -12.18 5.58
CA THR A 45 -0.33 -13.06 5.65
C THR A 45 0.98 -12.27 5.54
N ALA A 46 1.05 -11.29 4.61
CA ALA A 46 2.23 -10.45 4.48
C ALA A 46 2.51 -9.62 5.74
N LEU A 47 1.48 -9.08 6.37
CA LEU A 47 1.62 -8.29 7.60
C LEU A 47 1.95 -9.18 8.81
N GLU A 48 1.25 -10.32 8.98
CA GLU A 48 1.47 -11.28 10.07
C GLU A 48 2.89 -11.85 10.06
N THR A 49 3.39 -12.23 8.88
CA THR A 49 4.72 -12.82 8.71
C THR A 49 5.83 -11.78 8.53
N HIS A 50 5.52 -10.49 8.66
CA HIS A 50 6.46 -9.41 8.35
C HIS A 50 7.12 -9.56 6.98
N PHE A 51 6.35 -10.00 5.96
CA PHE A 51 6.81 -10.21 4.59
C PHE A 51 7.92 -11.28 4.46
N ALA A 52 7.93 -12.32 5.33
CA ALA A 52 9.01 -13.31 5.40
C ALA A 52 9.28 -14.04 4.07
N ASP A 53 8.23 -14.37 3.32
CA ASP A 53 8.32 -15.09 2.05
C ASP A 53 8.18 -14.20 0.80
N PHE A 54 8.06 -12.90 1.00
CA PHE A 54 7.84 -11.93 -0.06
C PHE A 54 9.11 -11.62 -0.86
N LEU A 55 8.99 -11.62 -2.19
CA LEU A 55 10.08 -11.30 -3.13
C LEU A 55 11.33 -12.16 -2.89
N LYS A 56 11.18 -13.48 -3.00
CA LYS A 56 12.30 -14.42 -3.15
C LYS A 56 12.45 -14.78 -4.62
N LEU A 57 13.68 -14.78 -5.16
CA LEU A 57 13.93 -15.00 -6.58
C LEU A 57 13.35 -16.33 -7.06
N GLU A 58 13.49 -17.38 -6.26
CA GLU A 58 12.97 -18.73 -6.55
C GLU A 58 11.43 -18.82 -6.63
N ASN A 59 10.74 -17.82 -6.08
CA ASN A 59 9.28 -17.75 -6.11
C ASN A 59 8.74 -16.91 -7.28
N MET A 60 9.62 -16.18 -7.99
CA MET A 60 9.19 -15.28 -9.05
C MET A 60 8.83 -16.05 -10.33
N GLU A 61 7.62 -15.81 -10.83
CA GLU A 61 7.09 -16.41 -12.05
C GLU A 61 6.77 -15.34 -13.08
N TYR A 62 7.39 -15.42 -14.24
CA TYR A 62 7.02 -14.58 -15.38
C TYR A 62 5.62 -14.92 -15.87
N LYS A 63 4.80 -13.92 -16.13
CA LYS A 63 3.44 -14.09 -16.66
C LYS A 63 3.33 -13.64 -18.11
N CYS A 64 3.64 -12.39 -18.37
CA CYS A 64 3.59 -11.83 -19.72
C CYS A 64 4.33 -10.49 -19.77
N LYS A 65 4.51 -9.98 -20.98
CA LYS A 65 4.91 -8.60 -21.22
C LYS A 65 3.73 -7.67 -20.88
N GLU A 66 3.99 -6.61 -20.12
CA GLU A 66 3.00 -5.58 -19.82
C GLU A 66 3.07 -4.45 -20.86
N SER A 67 4.30 -3.98 -21.14
CA SER A 67 4.58 -2.87 -22.06
C SER A 67 5.94 -3.04 -22.70
N GLU A 68 6.37 -2.09 -23.53
CA GLU A 68 7.74 -2.06 -24.07
C GLU A 68 8.80 -1.81 -22.97
N GLN A 69 8.40 -1.40 -21.77
CA GLN A 69 9.29 -1.08 -20.67
C GLN A 69 9.29 -2.12 -19.56
N THR A 70 8.20 -2.87 -19.37
CA THR A 70 8.02 -3.72 -18.19
C THR A 70 7.38 -5.07 -18.50
N ASP A 71 7.75 -6.04 -17.70
CA ASP A 71 7.19 -7.38 -17.64
C ASP A 71 6.40 -7.59 -16.35
N ILE A 72 5.36 -8.43 -16.42
CA ILE A 72 4.56 -8.86 -15.27
C ILE A 72 5.17 -10.11 -14.66
N TYR A 73 5.43 -10.04 -13.37
CA TYR A 73 5.86 -11.17 -12.55
C TYR A 73 4.93 -11.36 -11.37
N PHE A 74 4.78 -12.60 -10.95
CA PHE A 74 4.08 -12.98 -9.72
C PHE A 74 5.02 -13.66 -8.75
N ASP A 75 4.88 -13.33 -7.49
CA ASP A 75 5.46 -14.09 -6.40
C ASP A 75 4.51 -15.23 -6.04
N ARG A 76 4.89 -16.47 -6.36
CA ARG A 76 4.07 -17.67 -6.14
C ARG A 76 3.80 -17.95 -4.66
N ALA A 77 4.71 -17.55 -3.77
CA ALA A 77 4.55 -17.80 -2.35
C ALA A 77 3.49 -16.88 -1.72
N THR A 78 3.37 -15.66 -2.22
CA THR A 78 2.45 -14.64 -1.67
C THR A 78 1.25 -14.37 -2.56
N GLY A 79 1.26 -14.81 -3.83
CA GLY A 79 0.25 -14.48 -4.82
C GLY A 79 0.27 -13.02 -5.29
N ILE A 80 1.27 -12.25 -4.87
CA ILE A 80 1.39 -10.82 -5.18
C ILE A 80 2.00 -10.62 -6.57
N GLY A 81 1.38 -9.73 -7.36
CA GLY A 81 1.81 -9.42 -8.72
C GLY A 81 2.51 -8.07 -8.83
N PHE A 82 3.49 -7.99 -9.73
CA PHE A 82 4.32 -6.82 -10.00
C PHE A 82 4.17 -6.40 -11.45
N TRP A 83 3.61 -5.21 -11.69
CA TRP A 83 3.33 -4.67 -13.03
C TRP A 83 4.39 -3.69 -13.53
N HIS A 84 5.07 -2.99 -12.62
CA HIS A 84 5.88 -1.83 -12.97
C HIS A 84 7.33 -1.93 -12.52
N ASP A 85 7.74 -3.10 -12.07
CA ASP A 85 9.03 -3.23 -11.38
C ASP A 85 10.11 -3.89 -12.21
N PHE A 86 9.75 -4.86 -13.04
CA PHE A 86 10.70 -5.67 -13.79
C PHE A 86 10.83 -5.15 -15.23
N PRO A 87 12.03 -4.67 -15.62
CA PRO A 87 12.24 -4.14 -16.97
C PRO A 87 12.09 -5.23 -18.04
N HIS A 88 11.40 -4.91 -19.15
CA HIS A 88 11.27 -5.81 -20.29
C HIS A 88 12.63 -6.12 -20.92
N ASN A 89 12.80 -7.35 -21.38
CA ASN A 89 14.06 -7.83 -21.99
C ASN A 89 15.31 -7.78 -21.09
N VAL A 90 15.14 -7.65 -19.78
CA VAL A 90 16.23 -7.73 -18.79
C VAL A 90 16.06 -8.99 -17.97
N PRO A 91 17.06 -9.90 -17.92
CA PRO A 91 17.00 -11.05 -17.02
C PRO A 91 16.67 -10.61 -15.60
N ILE A 92 15.74 -11.34 -14.96
CA ILE A 92 15.24 -10.98 -13.63
C ILE A 92 16.37 -10.83 -12.60
N GLU A 93 17.39 -11.67 -12.67
CA GLU A 93 18.55 -11.69 -11.78
C GLU A 93 19.29 -10.35 -11.76
N LYS A 94 19.29 -9.63 -12.90
CA LYS A 94 19.98 -8.34 -13.01
C LYS A 94 19.23 -7.19 -12.32
N SER A 95 17.91 -7.29 -12.22
CA SER A 95 17.06 -6.24 -11.64
C SER A 95 16.58 -6.57 -10.22
N PHE A 96 16.56 -7.84 -9.85
CA PHE A 96 15.94 -8.36 -8.64
C PHE A 96 16.43 -7.69 -7.36
N ASP A 97 17.74 -7.60 -7.15
CA ASP A 97 18.33 -7.02 -5.93
C ASP A 97 17.93 -5.57 -5.71
N ALA A 98 17.88 -4.77 -6.79
CA ALA A 98 17.45 -3.38 -6.71
C ALA A 98 15.98 -3.26 -6.33
N ILE A 99 15.14 -4.14 -6.91
CA ILE A 99 13.71 -4.22 -6.61
C ILE A 99 13.50 -4.68 -5.17
N LYS A 100 14.17 -5.75 -4.74
CA LYS A 100 14.12 -6.26 -3.35
C LYS A 100 14.51 -5.16 -2.34
N LYS A 101 15.60 -4.43 -2.58
CA LYS A 101 16.02 -3.29 -1.74
C LYS A 101 14.95 -2.20 -1.68
N LYS A 102 14.28 -1.91 -2.81
CA LYS A 102 13.17 -0.94 -2.86
C LYS A 102 12.02 -1.36 -1.96
N TYR A 103 11.59 -2.63 -2.03
CA TYR A 103 10.49 -3.14 -1.21
C TYR A 103 10.85 -3.26 0.26
N ASN A 104 12.07 -3.69 0.60
CA ASN A 104 12.54 -3.72 1.99
C ASN A 104 12.42 -2.34 2.66
N ARG A 105 12.83 -1.26 1.98
CA ARG A 105 12.64 0.11 2.51
C ARG A 105 11.19 0.50 2.69
N ARG A 106 10.28 0.04 1.79
CA ARG A 106 8.84 0.29 1.92
C ARG A 106 8.24 -0.48 3.08
N ILE A 107 8.68 -1.72 3.29
CA ILE A 107 8.24 -2.59 4.40
C ILE A 107 8.69 -2.01 5.74
N GLU A 108 9.98 -1.65 5.87
CA GLU A 108 10.49 -0.97 7.07
C GLU A 108 9.69 0.30 7.37
N ARG A 109 9.39 1.09 6.35
CA ARG A 109 8.56 2.30 6.50
C ARG A 109 7.18 1.98 7.00
N LEU A 110 6.52 0.98 6.41
CA LEU A 110 5.18 0.56 6.82
C LEU A 110 5.14 0.21 8.31
N PHE A 111 6.03 -0.67 8.77
CA PHE A 111 6.04 -1.08 10.18
C PHE A 111 6.46 0.06 11.12
N ASN A 112 7.37 0.93 10.72
CA ASN A 112 7.72 2.12 11.48
C ASN A 112 6.53 3.10 11.61
N GLU A 113 5.76 3.32 10.54
CA GLU A 113 4.57 4.18 10.57
C GLU A 113 3.45 3.53 11.40
N ILE A 114 3.20 2.23 11.25
CA ILE A 114 2.24 1.49 12.08
C ILE A 114 2.67 1.54 13.56
N GLY A 115 3.94 1.32 13.88
CA GLY A 115 4.45 1.37 15.24
C GLY A 115 4.20 2.71 15.94
N GLN A 116 4.27 3.82 15.19
CA GLN A 116 4.04 5.18 15.70
C GLN A 116 2.56 5.62 15.68
N ALA A 117 1.72 4.96 14.89
CA ALA A 117 0.31 5.31 14.75
C ALA A 117 -0.52 4.78 15.92
N LYS A 118 -1.56 5.54 16.29
CA LYS A 118 -2.65 5.09 17.16
C LYS A 118 -3.90 4.79 16.33
N ASP A 119 -4.22 5.64 15.38
CA ASP A 119 -5.41 5.54 14.54
C ASP A 119 -4.99 5.23 13.10
N ILE A 120 -5.38 4.07 12.61
CA ILE A 120 -5.00 3.52 11.29
C ILE A 120 -6.25 3.31 10.46
N LEU A 121 -6.24 3.81 9.22
CA LEU A 121 -7.22 3.43 8.20
C LEU A 121 -6.57 2.54 7.16
N PHE A 122 -7.07 1.31 7.00
CA PHE A 122 -6.78 0.49 5.82
C PHE A 122 -7.77 0.84 4.71
N LEU A 123 -7.25 1.18 3.54
CA LEU A 123 -8.05 1.49 2.35
C LEU A 123 -7.85 0.42 1.28
N ARG A 124 -8.91 -0.30 0.97
CA ARG A 124 -8.95 -1.27 -0.13
C ARG A 124 -9.86 -0.75 -1.23
N VAL A 125 -9.40 -0.78 -2.47
CA VAL A 125 -10.22 -0.44 -3.63
C VAL A 125 -10.12 -1.57 -4.65
N CYS A 126 -11.23 -2.20 -4.96
CA CYS A 126 -11.37 -3.24 -5.97
C CYS A 126 -12.12 -2.70 -7.18
N THR A 127 -11.76 -3.15 -8.39
CA THR A 127 -12.54 -2.88 -9.60
C THR A 127 -13.34 -4.12 -9.95
N ILE A 128 -14.64 -3.94 -10.09
CA ILE A 128 -15.57 -4.99 -10.51
C ILE A 128 -15.83 -4.80 -12.00
N ARG A 129 -15.53 -5.82 -12.79
CA ARG A 129 -15.75 -5.83 -14.24
C ARG A 129 -16.75 -6.92 -14.61
N PRO A 130 -17.54 -6.76 -15.70
CA PRO A 130 -18.44 -7.82 -16.17
C PRO A 130 -17.65 -9.03 -16.66
N LYS A 131 -18.24 -10.23 -16.51
CA LYS A 131 -17.64 -11.51 -16.94
C LYS A 131 -17.28 -11.59 -18.42
N SER A 132 -17.89 -10.75 -19.27
CA SER A 132 -17.64 -10.69 -20.71
C SER A 132 -16.30 -10.06 -21.10
N ASP A 133 -15.62 -9.43 -20.14
CA ASP A 133 -14.38 -8.65 -20.39
C ASP A 133 -13.11 -9.42 -19.93
N TYR A 134 -13.10 -10.75 -20.15
CA TYR A 134 -12.00 -11.63 -19.73
C TYR A 134 -10.85 -11.66 -20.73
N SER A 135 -9.90 -10.72 -20.59
CA SER A 135 -8.53 -10.87 -21.10
C SER A 135 -7.63 -11.50 -20.02
N ILE A 136 -6.37 -11.84 -20.33
CA ILE A 136 -5.37 -12.32 -19.33
C ILE A 136 -5.23 -11.33 -18.18
N GLU A 137 -5.27 -10.03 -18.47
CA GLU A 137 -5.32 -8.97 -17.47
C GLU A 137 -6.53 -9.10 -16.54
N ASN A 138 -7.64 -9.60 -17.05
CA ASN A 138 -8.90 -9.72 -16.38
C ASN A 138 -8.98 -10.91 -15.42
N ILE A 139 -8.32 -12.02 -15.68
CA ILE A 139 -8.23 -13.16 -14.76
C ILE A 139 -7.66 -12.73 -13.39
N ILE A 140 -6.82 -11.74 -13.40
CA ILE A 140 -6.15 -11.19 -12.23
C ILE A 140 -7.07 -10.20 -11.49
N TYR A 141 -7.97 -9.52 -12.20
CA TYR A 141 -8.89 -8.51 -11.65
C TYR A 141 -10.24 -9.09 -11.20
N HIS A 142 -10.51 -10.33 -11.51
CA HIS A 142 -11.78 -10.97 -11.19
C HIS A 142 -11.75 -11.67 -9.84
N LYS A 143 -11.93 -10.89 -8.79
CA LYS A 143 -12.73 -11.40 -7.69
C LYS A 143 -14.15 -10.89 -7.83
N THR A 144 -15.07 -11.82 -7.82
CA THR A 144 -16.47 -11.63 -7.49
C THR A 144 -16.57 -10.69 -6.30
N VAL A 145 -17.60 -9.87 -6.29
CA VAL A 145 -17.97 -9.08 -5.12
C VAL A 145 -17.97 -10.04 -3.93
N THR A 146 -17.01 -9.89 -3.05
CA THR A 146 -16.91 -10.67 -1.81
C THR A 146 -18.11 -10.33 -0.97
N SER A 147 -18.73 -11.31 -0.29
CA SER A 147 -19.87 -11.02 0.58
C SER A 147 -19.45 -10.13 1.77
N ASP A 148 -20.42 -9.47 2.39
CA ASP A 148 -20.15 -8.57 3.52
C ASP A 148 -19.57 -9.37 4.71
N GLU A 149 -20.03 -10.60 4.92
CA GLU A 149 -19.58 -11.49 5.99
C GLU A 149 -18.10 -11.86 5.83
N VAL A 150 -17.68 -12.20 4.60
CA VAL A 150 -16.27 -12.54 4.33
C VAL A 150 -15.37 -11.32 4.51
N VAL A 151 -15.80 -10.14 4.07
CA VAL A 151 -15.04 -8.89 4.27
C VAL A 151 -14.91 -8.58 5.75
N GLU A 152 -15.97 -8.77 6.52
CA GLU A 152 -15.96 -8.54 7.96
C GLU A 152 -15.02 -9.52 8.68
N GLU A 153 -15.08 -10.82 8.35
CA GLU A 153 -14.17 -11.83 8.91
C GLU A 153 -12.70 -11.48 8.61
N GLN A 154 -12.38 -11.17 7.34
CA GLN A 154 -11.03 -10.78 6.93
C GLN A 154 -10.57 -9.50 7.63
N PHE A 155 -11.45 -8.54 7.85
CA PHE A 155 -11.14 -7.33 8.59
C PHE A 155 -10.87 -7.62 10.06
N GLN A 156 -11.63 -8.48 10.71
CA GLN A 156 -11.39 -8.85 12.11
C GLN A 156 -10.02 -9.51 12.29
N ARG A 157 -9.61 -10.37 11.36
CA ARG A 157 -8.26 -10.95 11.34
C ARG A 157 -7.18 -9.87 11.22
N LEU A 158 -7.36 -8.91 10.30
CA LEU A 158 -6.43 -7.79 10.11
C LEU A 158 -6.34 -6.91 11.36
N LYS A 159 -7.48 -6.59 11.98
CA LYS A 159 -7.57 -5.80 13.20
C LYS A 159 -6.87 -6.48 14.38
N ALA A 160 -6.98 -7.80 14.47
CA ALA A 160 -6.37 -8.59 15.55
C ALA A 160 -4.83 -8.54 15.55
N LEU A 161 -4.18 -8.19 14.43
CA LEU A 161 -2.73 -7.96 14.38
C LEU A 161 -2.29 -6.72 15.18
N TYR A 162 -3.21 -5.81 15.47
CA TYR A 162 -2.92 -4.50 16.10
C TYR A 162 -3.87 -4.21 17.26
N PRO A 163 -3.87 -5.03 18.33
CA PRO A 163 -4.87 -4.94 19.40
C PRO A 163 -4.77 -3.66 20.24
N ASP A 164 -3.62 -3.00 20.23
CA ASP A 164 -3.33 -1.74 20.92
C ASP A 164 -3.66 -0.48 20.10
N LYS A 165 -4.21 -0.65 18.90
CA LYS A 165 -4.49 0.45 17.96
C LYS A 165 -5.96 0.53 17.58
N ASN A 166 -6.39 1.73 17.22
CA ASN A 166 -7.69 1.94 16.61
C ASN A 166 -7.55 1.67 15.11
N VAL A 167 -8.08 0.54 14.66
CA VAL A 167 -8.00 0.11 13.28
C VAL A 167 -9.38 0.19 12.64
N ASP A 168 -9.47 0.98 11.57
CA ASP A 168 -10.64 1.07 10.70
C ASP A 168 -10.29 0.56 9.30
N MET A 169 -11.29 0.10 8.56
CA MET A 169 -11.16 -0.24 7.15
C MET A 169 -12.26 0.41 6.32
N LEU A 170 -11.86 0.93 5.17
CA LEU A 170 -12.75 1.35 4.09
C LEU A 170 -12.52 0.44 2.90
N GLU A 171 -13.50 -0.37 2.56
CA GLU A 171 -13.53 -1.16 1.33
C GLU A 171 -14.39 -0.50 0.27
N VAL A 172 -13.84 -0.37 -0.92
CA VAL A 172 -14.51 0.26 -2.06
C VAL A 172 -14.54 -0.70 -3.24
N SER A 173 -15.73 -1.02 -3.72
CA SER A 173 -15.97 -1.74 -4.96
C SER A 173 -16.38 -0.75 -6.06
N LEU A 174 -15.52 -0.58 -7.07
CA LEU A 174 -15.78 0.28 -8.22
C LEU A 174 -16.30 -0.54 -9.38
N PHE A 175 -17.48 -0.21 -9.87
CA PHE A 175 -18.13 -0.85 -11.01
C PHE A 175 -17.88 -0.05 -12.28
N ASN A 176 -17.47 -0.72 -13.37
CA ASN A 176 -17.27 -0.08 -14.66
C ASN A 176 -18.60 0.11 -15.44
N GLU A 177 -19.63 -0.57 -15.03
CA GLU A 177 -21.02 -0.40 -15.53
C GLU A 177 -21.81 0.50 -14.57
N PRO A 178 -22.91 1.14 -15.06
CA PRO A 178 -23.77 1.96 -14.20
C PRO A 178 -24.18 1.21 -12.93
N HIS A 179 -23.83 1.76 -11.80
CA HIS A 179 -24.08 1.19 -10.48
C HIS A 179 -24.48 2.29 -9.49
N PRO A 180 -25.47 2.10 -8.64
CA PRO A 180 -25.84 3.07 -7.63
C PRO A 180 -24.69 3.26 -6.63
N TYR A 181 -24.59 4.46 -6.07
CA TYR A 181 -23.69 4.70 -4.93
C TYR A 181 -24.35 4.12 -3.68
N LEU A 182 -23.74 3.09 -3.12
CA LEU A 182 -24.19 2.43 -1.89
C LEU A 182 -23.09 2.53 -0.85
N GLU A 183 -23.46 2.94 0.35
CA GLU A 183 -22.56 3.00 1.51
C GLU A 183 -23.20 2.21 2.65
N ARG A 184 -22.47 1.22 3.15
CA ARG A 184 -22.92 0.35 4.23
C ARG A 184 -21.91 0.37 5.37
N GLN A 185 -22.39 0.67 6.57
CA GLN A 185 -21.62 0.47 7.79
C GLN A 185 -21.80 -0.99 8.24
N LEU A 186 -20.78 -1.82 8.04
CA LEU A 186 -20.86 -3.25 8.43
C LEU A 186 -20.68 -3.42 9.95
N ASN A 187 -19.78 -2.62 10.54
CA ASN A 187 -19.62 -2.50 11.98
C ASN A 187 -19.02 -1.14 12.34
N SER A 188 -18.72 -0.88 13.62
CA SER A 188 -18.19 0.41 14.08
C SER A 188 -16.90 0.87 13.40
N ASN A 189 -16.13 -0.06 12.81
CA ASN A 189 -14.79 0.19 12.26
C ASN A 189 -14.65 -0.19 10.77
N LEU A 190 -15.71 -0.70 10.14
CA LEU A 190 -15.69 -1.18 8.76
C LEU A 190 -16.82 -0.53 7.95
N VAL A 191 -16.43 0.24 6.94
CA VAL A 191 -17.35 0.82 5.95
C VAL A 191 -17.09 0.15 4.62
N ARG A 192 -18.17 -0.19 3.91
CA ARG A 192 -18.12 -0.67 2.53
C ARG A 192 -18.87 0.29 1.62
N ILE A 193 -18.23 0.63 0.49
CA ILE A 193 -18.79 1.52 -0.53
C ILE A 193 -18.79 0.82 -1.87
N GLU A 194 -19.91 0.89 -2.57
CA GLU A 194 -20.03 0.53 -3.97
C GLU A 194 -20.29 1.79 -4.78
N ALA A 195 -19.59 1.96 -5.91
CA ALA A 195 -19.72 3.14 -6.72
C ALA A 195 -19.43 2.85 -8.20
N TYR A 196 -20.11 3.62 -9.08
CA TYR A 196 -19.82 3.60 -10.51
C TYR A 196 -18.57 4.43 -10.81
N SER A 197 -17.64 3.83 -11.55
CA SER A 197 -16.45 4.50 -12.08
C SER A 197 -16.28 4.12 -13.55
N PRO A 198 -16.66 4.98 -14.51
CA PRO A 198 -16.60 4.66 -15.92
C PRO A 198 -15.21 4.25 -16.40
N ILE A 199 -15.15 3.27 -17.32
CA ILE A 199 -13.90 2.77 -17.89
C ILE A 199 -13.06 3.85 -18.59
N LYS A 200 -13.68 4.93 -19.06
CA LYS A 200 -12.99 6.07 -19.69
C LYS A 200 -11.95 6.75 -18.80
N TYR A 201 -12.00 6.54 -17.49
CA TYR A 201 -11.00 7.03 -16.54
C TYR A 201 -9.82 6.08 -16.39
N GLU A 202 -9.73 5.07 -17.26
CA GLU A 202 -8.63 4.11 -17.31
C GLU A 202 -8.35 3.43 -15.96
N TRP A 203 -7.09 3.16 -15.71
CA TRP A 203 -6.64 2.50 -14.50
C TRP A 203 -6.78 3.36 -13.23
N GLN A 204 -6.81 4.70 -13.36
CA GLN A 204 -6.88 5.62 -12.23
C GLN A 204 -8.27 5.66 -11.56
N GLY A 205 -9.32 5.35 -12.32
CA GLY A 205 -10.70 5.52 -11.89
C GLY A 205 -11.14 6.99 -11.86
N ASP A 206 -12.43 7.23 -11.60
CA ASP A 206 -13.00 8.58 -11.61
C ASP A 206 -12.53 9.43 -10.41
N PRO A 207 -11.78 10.53 -10.62
CA PRO A 207 -11.30 11.37 -9.54
C PRO A 207 -12.42 12.01 -8.70
N ALA A 208 -13.59 12.28 -9.31
CA ALA A 208 -14.73 12.84 -8.59
C ALA A 208 -15.33 11.82 -7.61
N VAL A 209 -15.40 10.55 -8.01
CA VAL A 209 -15.83 9.44 -7.17
C VAL A 209 -14.87 9.28 -5.99
N PHE A 210 -13.57 9.22 -6.24
CA PHE A 210 -12.57 9.12 -5.17
C PHE A 210 -12.60 10.31 -4.21
N LYS A 211 -12.74 11.53 -4.73
CA LYS A 211 -12.88 12.73 -3.90
C LYS A 211 -14.11 12.67 -3.00
N LYS A 212 -15.25 12.18 -3.53
CA LYS A 212 -16.48 11.98 -2.74
C LYS A 212 -16.25 10.95 -1.64
N ILE A 213 -15.73 9.76 -2.00
CA ILE A 213 -15.51 8.65 -1.07
C ILE A 213 -14.52 9.02 0.04
N LEU A 214 -13.39 9.67 -0.32
CA LEU A 214 -12.31 9.95 0.63
C LEU A 214 -12.47 11.28 1.38
N ARG A 215 -13.51 12.07 1.08
CA ARG A 215 -13.77 13.34 1.78
C ARG A 215 -13.95 13.20 3.29
N PRO A 216 -14.65 12.17 3.81
CA PRO A 216 -14.83 11.99 5.27
C PRO A 216 -13.55 11.59 6.02
N TYR A 217 -12.53 11.09 5.33
CA TYR A 217 -11.33 10.51 5.90
C TYR A 217 -10.12 11.41 5.66
N ASP A 218 -9.37 11.77 6.70
CA ASP A 218 -8.20 12.64 6.55
C ASP A 218 -7.06 12.24 7.48
N LEU A 219 -5.89 12.81 7.24
CA LEU A 219 -4.74 12.67 8.14
C LEU A 219 -4.84 13.69 9.28
N LYS A 220 -4.49 13.28 10.52
CA LYS A 220 -4.37 14.18 11.68
C LYS A 220 -3.39 15.31 11.41
N TYR A 221 -2.29 14.95 10.75
CA TYR A 221 -1.26 15.88 10.34
C TYR A 221 -1.16 15.80 8.81
N GLY A 222 -1.38 16.94 8.15
CA GLY A 222 -1.23 16.99 6.70
C GLY A 222 0.15 16.50 6.26
N VAL A 223 0.23 15.91 5.08
CA VAL A 223 1.45 15.33 4.49
C VAL A 223 2.68 16.24 4.62
N LYS A 224 2.51 17.56 4.37
CA LYS A 224 3.60 18.54 4.52
C LYS A 224 4.11 18.66 5.95
N PHE A 225 3.23 18.55 6.94
CA PHE A 225 3.59 18.66 8.35
C PHE A 225 4.34 17.42 8.84
N LYS A 226 3.91 16.22 8.46
CA LYS A 226 4.65 14.98 8.72
C LYS A 226 6.07 15.04 8.14
N TYR A 227 6.21 15.55 6.89
CA TYR A 227 7.52 15.72 6.27
C TYR A 227 8.40 16.72 7.02
N LEU A 228 7.82 17.85 7.43
CA LEU A 228 8.52 18.86 8.24
C LEU A 228 9.01 18.27 9.57
N LEU A 229 8.14 17.54 10.28
CA LEU A 229 8.51 16.89 11.54
C LEU A 229 9.62 15.84 11.36
N LYS A 230 9.55 15.01 10.30
CA LYS A 230 10.62 14.05 9.94
C LYS A 230 11.94 14.80 9.69
N THR A 231 11.89 15.90 8.94
CA THR A 231 13.08 16.72 8.64
C THR A 231 13.68 17.34 9.90
N ILE A 232 12.84 17.87 10.79
CA ILE A 232 13.28 18.45 12.07
C ILE A 232 13.90 17.37 12.96
N ARG A 233 13.23 16.21 13.10
CA ARG A 233 13.75 15.07 13.88
C ARG A 233 15.08 14.57 13.33
N PHE A 234 15.18 14.44 12.01
CA PHE A 234 16.42 14.03 11.35
C PHE A 234 17.56 15.03 11.59
N LYS A 235 17.29 16.34 11.44
CA LYS A 235 18.29 17.39 11.71
C LYS A 235 18.71 17.41 13.18
N ALA A 236 17.77 17.28 14.12
CA ALA A 236 18.05 17.20 15.55
C ALA A 236 18.87 15.95 15.90
N HIS A 237 18.53 14.80 15.34
CA HIS A 237 19.28 13.56 15.50
C HIS A 237 20.70 13.69 14.93
N LYS A 238 20.86 14.18 13.70
CA LYS A 238 22.17 14.44 13.09
C LYS A 238 23.03 15.42 13.92
N PHE A 239 22.42 16.43 14.51
CA PHE A 239 23.08 17.37 15.41
C PHE A 239 23.56 16.67 16.69
N ALA A 240 22.70 15.89 17.35
CA ALA A 240 23.05 15.11 18.55
C ALA A 240 24.18 14.10 18.27
N VAL A 241 24.13 13.39 17.13
CA VAL A 241 25.17 12.46 16.69
C VAL A 241 26.51 13.20 16.47
N ASN A 242 26.48 14.39 15.86
CA ASN A 242 27.69 15.17 15.67
C ASN A 242 28.32 15.65 16.98
N ILE A 243 27.49 16.08 17.94
CA ILE A 243 28.00 16.50 19.27
C ILE A 243 28.55 15.29 20.03
N GLY A 244 27.80 14.19 20.12
CA GLY A 244 28.25 12.98 20.80
C GLY A 244 29.51 12.38 20.20
N ALA A 245 29.66 12.43 18.88
CA ALA A 245 30.91 12.02 18.22
C ALA A 245 32.10 12.94 18.51
N LYS A 246 31.87 14.24 18.63
CA LYS A 246 32.93 15.22 19.06
C LYS A 246 33.35 15.00 20.51
N LEU A 247 32.43 14.57 21.37
CA LEU A 247 32.66 14.22 22.76
C LEU A 247 33.32 12.83 22.96
N GLY A 248 33.64 12.13 21.87
CA GLY A 248 34.34 10.84 21.92
C GLY A 248 33.43 9.64 22.27
N ILE A 249 32.11 9.82 22.28
CA ILE A 249 31.15 8.72 22.61
C ILE A 249 31.10 7.73 21.46
N ALA A 250 31.61 6.52 21.65
CA ALA A 250 31.80 5.48 20.62
C ALA A 250 30.53 5.19 19.81
N LYS A 251 29.36 5.04 20.47
CA LYS A 251 28.06 4.84 19.81
C LYS A 251 27.76 5.92 18.76
N TYR A 252 28.01 7.17 19.05
CA TYR A 252 27.76 8.28 18.12
C TYR A 252 28.82 8.39 17.01
N GLN A 253 30.02 7.91 17.23
CA GLN A 253 31.06 7.84 16.19
C GLN A 253 30.71 6.82 15.11
N GLU A 254 30.20 5.63 15.50
CA GLU A 254 29.70 4.63 14.56
C GLU A 254 28.50 5.13 13.77
N GLU A 255 27.54 5.74 14.45
CA GLU A 255 26.32 6.25 13.82
C GLU A 255 26.64 7.41 12.85
N LYS A 256 27.61 8.25 13.15
CA LYS A 256 28.12 9.27 12.23
C LYS A 256 28.73 8.67 10.97
N LYS A 257 29.44 7.53 11.07
CA LYS A 257 29.95 6.77 9.91
C LYS A 257 28.81 6.22 9.05
N ARG A 258 27.75 5.71 9.68
CA ARG A 258 26.54 5.21 8.97
C ARG A 258 25.84 6.34 8.22
N LEU A 259 25.61 7.47 8.85
CA LEU A 259 24.96 8.64 8.21
C LEU A 259 25.75 9.20 7.02
N LYS A 260 27.08 9.03 6.98
CA LYS A 260 27.92 9.42 5.83
C LYS A 260 27.86 8.45 4.65
N LYS A 261 27.46 7.19 4.86
CA LYS A 261 27.36 6.18 3.79
C LYS A 261 26.02 6.21 3.02
N HIS A 262 25.04 6.96 3.51
CA HIS A 262 23.70 7.06 2.90
C HIS A 262 23.44 8.42 2.21
N PHE A 263 24.49 9.22 2.02
CA PHE A 263 24.56 10.42 1.19
C PHE A 263 25.78 10.27 0.26
#